data_28a2a090f2a6b1a3e05663a9aa7d30c1
#
_entry.id   28a2a090f2a6b1a3e05663a9aa7d30c1
#
_cell.length_a   1.000
_cell.length_b   1.000
_cell.length_c   1.000
_cell.angle_alpha   90.00
_cell.angle_beta   90.00
_cell.angle_gamma   90.00
#
_symmetry.space_group_name_H-M   'P 1'
#
loop_
_entity.id
_entity.type
_entity.pdbx_description
1 polymer ?
#
loop_
_entity_poly.entity_id
_entity_poly.type
_entity_poly.pdbx_seq_one_letter_code
_entity_poly.pdbx_strand_id
1 'polypeptide(L)'
;MALVIDEDRELCELVPQVLRESGCRVQCLPLSDKMAQVVRDLAPDLIIIDVSLPDRRGLDLVRRLENQRQTRKIPIIVTSGQAELEYELLEVFDFLVKPLNSRRLLEDVRLLTSRALGHELSPFAVLDGTELATFQDFLHHQSGLHFDVRNLKILERGLTHRMRALGIVDHRTYYTYLTTYQESRQELKKLLGLLTIGETYFFRYYAHYEALIERVIPELIERNRKSKRLRFWSAGCSTGEEPYSLAMLLLEHFPEIAGWDIVILATDINKRALSRAREGHYSGRALRLTPPNYIARYFRQTAGGFMLDSRVRGMVHFAYLNLQTGLFPAIENGTNDHDLIFCRNVMIYFRLATTRTLVERFSRCLRPHGYFFMGHAETMSNISEQFVRLQHKGGFYYRRKEVAATGGASIRERPELPFVTKAEAPVAEQGAVAPPSAAAGRDVPADPDVLLREGELAFAQENYKTASQKYAMLLEINPQHAAALLGQGFIHANQEDYPAALACCERALHADDLCAGAYFLRGLIFDHQGDLDAALVEYRKALLLEPGLIMAHYNLSKIFWRQARIDDARRELNNTKRLLERTPGETQIPYSGGLSRAVFLEVCREDMSRSAGLHRHL
;
A
#
# COMPACT_ATOMS: atom_id res chain seq x y z
N MET A 1 -6.97 -18.54 39.39
CA MET A 1 -5.94 -17.58 39.88
C MET A 1 -5.34 -16.85 38.69
N ALA A 2 -5.27 -15.52 38.72
CA ALA A 2 -4.57 -14.73 37.73
C ALA A 2 -3.17 -14.33 38.21
N LEU A 3 -2.15 -14.53 37.38
CA LEU A 3 -0.79 -14.11 37.66
C LEU A 3 -0.50 -12.83 36.86
N VAL A 4 -0.17 -11.76 37.56
CA VAL A 4 0.24 -10.48 36.98
C VAL A 4 1.76 -10.37 37.04
N ILE A 5 2.40 -10.13 35.89
CA ILE A 5 3.84 -9.98 35.78
C ILE A 5 4.13 -8.56 35.29
N ASP A 6 4.37 -7.67 36.25
CA ASP A 6 4.59 -6.24 35.97
C ASP A 6 5.46 -5.64 37.09
N GLU A 7 6.25 -4.61 36.76
CA GLU A 7 7.06 -3.86 37.74
C GLU A 7 6.34 -2.58 38.21
N ASP A 8 5.22 -2.23 37.57
CA ASP A 8 4.41 -1.07 37.92
C ASP A 8 3.53 -1.35 39.15
N ARG A 9 3.83 -0.64 40.24
CA ARG A 9 3.09 -0.79 41.54
C ARG A 9 1.64 -0.36 41.41
N GLU A 10 1.34 0.70 40.65
CA GLU A 10 -0.04 1.18 40.48
C GLU A 10 -0.90 0.13 39.77
N LEU A 11 -0.33 -0.53 38.78
CA LEU A 11 -1.01 -1.61 38.06
C LEU A 11 -1.18 -2.86 38.94
N CYS A 12 -0.18 -3.20 39.72
CA CYS A 12 -0.25 -4.30 40.68
C CYS A 12 -1.28 -4.07 41.82
N GLU A 13 -1.66 -2.82 42.09
CA GLU A 13 -2.77 -2.47 43.01
C GLU A 13 -4.11 -2.42 42.30
N LEU A 14 -4.15 -1.90 41.08
CA LEU A 14 -5.37 -1.73 40.27
C LEU A 14 -5.97 -3.08 39.82
N VAL A 15 -5.14 -3.97 39.25
CA VAL A 15 -5.63 -5.24 38.69
C VAL A 15 -6.33 -6.13 39.74
N PRO A 16 -5.79 -6.33 40.97
CA PRO A 16 -6.51 -7.06 42.03
C PRO A 16 -7.83 -6.40 42.43
N GLN A 17 -7.90 -5.05 42.43
CA GLN A 17 -9.15 -4.34 42.76
C GLN A 17 -10.22 -4.58 41.70
N VAL A 18 -9.84 -4.45 40.42
CA VAL A 18 -10.72 -4.67 39.27
C VAL A 18 -11.21 -6.12 39.22
N LEU A 19 -10.36 -7.10 39.50
CA LEU A 19 -10.69 -8.51 39.36
C LEU A 19 -11.36 -9.15 40.59
N ARG A 20 -11.41 -8.44 41.74
CA ARG A 20 -12.15 -8.90 42.94
C ARG A 20 -13.62 -9.20 42.64
N GLU A 21 -14.25 -8.36 41.85
CA GLU A 21 -15.66 -8.54 41.46
C GLU A 21 -15.91 -9.82 40.64
N SER A 22 -14.87 -10.36 40.02
CA SER A 22 -14.94 -11.60 39.22
C SER A 22 -14.58 -12.86 40.04
N GLY A 23 -14.37 -12.75 41.35
CA GLY A 23 -13.97 -13.88 42.21
C GLY A 23 -12.56 -14.41 41.92
N CYS A 24 -11.75 -13.72 41.14
CA CYS A 24 -10.40 -14.14 40.81
C CYS A 24 -9.40 -13.80 41.92
N ARG A 25 -8.62 -14.78 42.34
CA ARG A 25 -7.42 -14.52 43.14
C ARG A 25 -6.32 -14.02 42.23
N VAL A 26 -5.68 -12.91 42.62
CA VAL A 26 -4.61 -12.28 41.83
C VAL A 26 -3.31 -12.30 42.60
N GLN A 27 -2.24 -12.73 41.95
CA GLN A 27 -0.88 -12.65 42.46
C GLN A 27 -0.06 -11.79 41.53
N CYS A 28 0.61 -10.76 42.06
CA CYS A 28 1.47 -9.88 41.30
C CYS A 28 2.93 -10.18 41.60
N LEU A 29 3.75 -10.37 40.60
CA LEU A 29 5.18 -10.67 40.72
C LEU A 29 5.99 -9.82 39.71
N PRO A 30 7.19 -9.34 40.10
CA PRO A 30 8.10 -8.70 39.15
C PRO A 30 8.68 -9.74 38.19
N LEU A 31 9.06 -9.29 37.01
CA LEU A 31 9.67 -10.14 36.00
C LEU A 31 11.04 -10.64 36.45
N SER A 32 11.26 -11.95 36.36
CA SER A 32 12.54 -12.60 36.69
C SER A 32 12.93 -13.64 35.65
N ASP A 33 14.21 -13.99 35.60
CA ASP A 33 14.75 -15.01 34.66
C ASP A 33 14.14 -16.40 34.90
N LYS A 34 13.68 -16.67 36.12
CA LYS A 34 13.02 -17.93 36.52
C LYS A 34 11.51 -17.90 36.33
N MET A 35 10.94 -16.82 35.74
CA MET A 35 9.48 -16.64 35.68
C MET A 35 8.77 -17.78 34.94
N ALA A 36 9.37 -18.34 33.88
CA ALA A 36 8.80 -19.51 33.21
C ALA A 36 8.68 -20.74 34.11
N GLN A 37 9.58 -20.91 35.10
CA GLN A 37 9.46 -21.96 36.14
C GLN A 37 8.36 -21.62 37.12
N VAL A 38 8.30 -20.38 37.59
CA VAL A 38 7.27 -19.90 38.50
C VAL A 38 5.86 -20.09 37.90
N VAL A 39 5.68 -19.80 36.62
CA VAL A 39 4.42 -20.04 35.92
C VAL A 39 4.05 -21.52 35.89
N ARG A 40 5.01 -22.41 35.67
CA ARG A 40 4.76 -23.86 35.71
C ARG A 40 4.35 -24.35 37.10
N ASP A 41 5.04 -23.86 38.12
CA ASP A 41 4.80 -24.29 39.51
C ASP A 41 3.49 -23.76 40.07
N LEU A 42 3.10 -22.53 39.71
CA LEU A 42 1.85 -21.90 40.11
C LEU A 42 0.65 -22.37 39.29
N ALA A 43 0.87 -22.81 38.05
CA ALA A 43 -0.16 -23.21 37.08
C ALA A 43 -1.37 -22.24 37.06
N PRO A 44 -1.19 -20.94 36.78
CA PRO A 44 -2.27 -19.97 36.82
C PRO A 44 -3.29 -20.22 35.73
N ASP A 45 -4.54 -19.80 35.94
CA ASP A 45 -5.62 -19.88 34.95
C ASP A 45 -5.54 -18.74 33.93
N LEU A 46 -4.79 -17.67 34.23
CA LEU A 46 -4.59 -16.49 33.41
C LEU A 46 -3.25 -15.84 33.76
N ILE A 47 -2.56 -15.36 32.75
CA ILE A 47 -1.35 -14.53 32.88
C ILE A 47 -1.65 -13.14 32.31
N ILE A 48 -1.32 -12.09 33.07
CA ILE A 48 -1.30 -10.70 32.58
C ILE A 48 0.16 -10.25 32.66
N ILE A 49 0.76 -9.87 31.53
CA ILE A 49 2.18 -9.57 31.46
C ILE A 49 2.47 -8.26 30.73
N ASP A 50 3.28 -7.39 31.35
CA ASP A 50 3.84 -6.21 30.69
C ASP A 50 5.01 -6.60 29.79
N VAL A 51 4.89 -6.21 28.52
CA VAL A 51 5.93 -6.42 27.51
C VAL A 51 6.70 -5.14 27.17
N SER A 52 6.31 -3.98 27.75
CA SER A 52 7.08 -2.72 27.62
C SER A 52 8.34 -2.68 28.50
N LEU A 53 8.58 -3.70 29.29
CA LEU A 53 9.75 -3.80 30.17
C LEU A 53 11.06 -3.67 29.37
N PRO A 54 12.11 -3.02 29.93
CA PRO A 54 13.42 -2.89 29.30
C PRO A 54 13.94 -4.26 28.84
N ASP A 55 14.70 -4.27 27.74
CA ASP A 55 15.35 -5.45 27.16
C ASP A 55 14.43 -6.53 26.60
N ARG A 56 13.13 -6.24 26.38
CA ARG A 56 12.15 -7.17 25.77
C ARG A 56 11.96 -8.50 26.54
N ARG A 57 12.40 -8.59 27.77
CA ARG A 57 12.31 -9.80 28.59
C ARG A 57 10.87 -10.31 28.77
N GLY A 58 9.89 -9.38 28.83
CA GLY A 58 8.47 -9.74 28.88
C GLY A 58 8.01 -10.46 27.61
N LEU A 59 8.40 -9.97 26.45
CA LEU A 59 8.10 -10.58 25.14
C LEU A 59 8.74 -11.97 24.99
N ASP A 60 10.00 -12.10 25.40
CA ASP A 60 10.71 -13.38 25.36
C ASP A 60 10.09 -14.41 26.33
N LEU A 61 9.57 -13.97 27.47
CA LEU A 61 8.83 -14.84 28.38
C LEU A 61 7.54 -15.34 27.72
N VAL A 62 6.74 -14.46 27.10
CA VAL A 62 5.51 -14.87 26.39
C VAL A 62 5.84 -15.94 25.34
N ARG A 63 6.84 -15.73 24.51
CA ARG A 63 7.27 -16.72 23.49
C ARG A 63 7.71 -18.05 24.08
N ARG A 64 8.41 -18.04 25.24
CA ARG A 64 8.79 -19.27 25.95
C ARG A 64 7.57 -20.02 26.47
N LEU A 65 6.59 -19.30 27.01
CA LEU A 65 5.35 -19.89 27.53
C LEU A 65 4.49 -20.49 26.41
N GLU A 66 4.39 -19.82 25.26
CA GLU A 66 3.69 -20.33 24.07
C GLU A 66 4.33 -21.61 23.49
N ASN A 67 5.65 -21.73 23.56
CA ASN A 67 6.38 -22.86 23.01
C ASN A 67 6.47 -24.09 23.96
N GLN A 68 6.07 -23.95 25.22
CA GLN A 68 6.15 -25.04 26.19
C GLN A 68 4.81 -25.76 26.33
N ARG A 69 4.83 -27.10 26.21
CA ARG A 69 3.61 -27.94 26.24
C ARG A 69 2.73 -27.72 27.51
N GLN A 70 3.32 -27.40 28.66
CA GLN A 70 2.65 -27.23 29.92
C GLN A 70 1.97 -25.86 30.06
N THR A 71 2.52 -24.81 29.45
CA THR A 71 2.08 -23.42 29.62
C THR A 71 1.33 -22.86 28.41
N ARG A 72 1.49 -23.44 27.22
CA ARG A 72 0.88 -22.94 25.97
C ARG A 72 -0.65 -22.86 25.97
N LYS A 73 -1.32 -23.52 26.92
CA LYS A 73 -2.78 -23.48 27.05
C LYS A 73 -3.28 -22.40 28.02
N ILE A 74 -2.37 -21.80 28.77
CA ILE A 74 -2.72 -20.75 29.73
C ILE A 74 -2.98 -19.47 28.91
N PRO A 75 -4.16 -18.87 28.99
CA PRO A 75 -4.44 -17.61 28.32
C PRO A 75 -3.53 -16.50 28.83
N ILE A 76 -2.98 -15.70 27.91
CA ILE A 76 -2.10 -14.59 28.25
C ILE A 76 -2.75 -13.30 27.76
N ILE A 77 -2.90 -12.32 28.62
CA ILE A 77 -3.21 -10.94 28.30
C ILE A 77 -1.91 -10.15 28.38
N VAL A 78 -1.57 -9.49 27.31
CA VAL A 78 -0.38 -8.64 27.23
C VAL A 78 -0.75 -7.20 27.53
N THR A 79 0.04 -6.51 28.36
CA THR A 79 -0.08 -5.07 28.59
C THR A 79 1.14 -4.34 28.03
N SER A 80 0.96 -3.12 27.49
CA SER A 80 2.06 -2.31 26.98
C SER A 80 1.77 -0.81 27.11
N GLY A 81 2.80 -0.02 27.40
CA GLY A 81 2.75 1.43 27.36
C GLY A 81 2.73 2.01 25.95
N GLN A 82 2.99 1.19 24.94
CA GLN A 82 3.00 1.58 23.54
C GLN A 82 2.00 0.73 22.77
N ALA A 83 1.22 1.36 21.90
CA ALA A 83 0.24 0.67 21.03
C ALA A 83 0.96 -0.07 19.88
N GLU A 84 2.09 -0.74 20.15
CA GLU A 84 2.99 -1.26 19.13
C GLU A 84 2.87 -2.76 18.86
N LEU A 85 2.97 -3.06 17.68
CA LEU A 85 2.67 -4.15 16.76
C LEU A 85 3.59 -5.38 16.83
N GLU A 86 4.68 -5.38 17.57
CA GLU A 86 5.52 -6.59 17.72
C GLU A 86 4.80 -7.75 18.43
N TYR A 87 3.67 -7.42 19.04
CA TYR A 87 2.87 -8.33 19.84
C TYR A 87 1.80 -9.10 19.04
N GLU A 88 1.54 -8.69 17.78
CA GLU A 88 0.56 -9.35 16.89
C GLU A 88 0.97 -10.76 16.45
N LEU A 89 2.24 -11.10 16.63
CA LEU A 89 2.77 -12.44 16.34
C LEU A 89 2.68 -13.39 17.55
N LEU A 90 2.20 -12.90 18.71
CA LEU A 90 2.03 -13.71 19.91
C LEU A 90 0.67 -14.40 19.92
N GLU A 91 0.63 -15.65 20.33
CA GLU A 91 -0.60 -16.39 20.54
C GLU A 91 -1.28 -16.01 21.88
N VAL A 92 -1.47 -14.71 22.12
CA VAL A 92 -2.07 -14.19 23.37
C VAL A 92 -3.58 -14.02 23.27
N PHE A 93 -4.25 -14.02 24.42
CA PHE A 93 -5.70 -13.90 24.48
C PHE A 93 -6.19 -12.49 24.13
N ASP A 94 -5.58 -11.46 24.72
CA ASP A 94 -5.82 -10.05 24.35
C ASP A 94 -4.58 -9.18 24.58
N PHE A 95 -4.65 -7.97 24.04
CA PHE A 95 -3.62 -6.95 24.13
C PHE A 95 -4.22 -5.65 24.67
N LEU A 96 -3.74 -5.16 25.80
CA LEU A 96 -4.23 -3.97 26.47
C LEU A 96 -3.15 -2.86 26.49
N VAL A 97 -3.51 -1.68 26.01
CA VAL A 97 -2.62 -0.50 26.06
C VAL A 97 -2.77 0.19 27.41
N LYS A 98 -1.66 0.59 28.02
CA LYS A 98 -1.66 1.42 29.23
C LYS A 98 -1.96 2.89 28.88
N PRO A 99 -2.78 3.63 29.67
CA PRO A 99 -3.40 3.19 30.92
C PRO A 99 -4.51 2.15 30.69
N LEU A 100 -4.56 1.13 31.56
CA LEU A 100 -5.48 0.03 31.39
C LEU A 100 -6.94 0.46 31.50
N ASN A 101 -7.74 0.05 30.51
CA ASN A 101 -9.19 0.17 30.59
C ASN A 101 -9.74 -0.95 31.48
N SER A 102 -10.09 -0.60 32.73
CA SER A 102 -10.58 -1.54 33.75
C SER A 102 -11.81 -2.32 33.27
N ARG A 103 -12.72 -1.70 32.52
CA ARG A 103 -13.91 -2.35 31.98
C ARG A 103 -13.54 -3.45 30.98
N ARG A 104 -12.60 -3.16 30.08
CA ARG A 104 -12.12 -4.13 29.08
C ARG A 104 -11.41 -5.31 29.73
N LEU A 105 -10.54 -5.05 30.71
CA LEU A 105 -9.88 -6.11 31.49
C LEU A 105 -10.90 -7.02 32.17
N LEU A 106 -11.95 -6.43 32.78
CA LEU A 106 -13.02 -7.16 33.46
C LEU A 106 -13.83 -8.02 32.48
N GLU A 107 -14.11 -7.52 31.30
CA GLU A 107 -14.77 -8.26 30.23
C GLU A 107 -13.92 -9.44 29.74
N ASP A 108 -12.62 -9.27 29.54
CA ASP A 108 -11.70 -10.35 29.16
C ASP A 108 -11.62 -11.46 30.23
N VAL A 109 -11.53 -11.08 31.49
CA VAL A 109 -11.48 -12.06 32.58
C VAL A 109 -12.81 -12.80 32.77
N ARG A 110 -13.95 -12.12 32.63
CA ARG A 110 -15.27 -12.76 32.62
C ARG A 110 -15.40 -13.80 31.51
N LEU A 111 -14.89 -13.49 30.35
CA LEU A 111 -14.84 -14.41 29.20
C LEU A 111 -14.03 -15.68 29.51
N LEU A 112 -12.87 -15.50 30.11
CA LEU A 112 -12.00 -16.62 30.48
C LEU A 112 -12.58 -17.48 31.61
N THR A 113 -13.21 -16.85 32.60
CA THR A 113 -13.84 -17.56 33.73
C THR A 113 -15.12 -18.30 33.31
N SER A 114 -15.91 -17.75 32.37
CA SER A 114 -17.06 -18.43 31.79
C SER A 114 -16.68 -19.70 31.02
N ARG A 115 -15.54 -19.68 30.31
CA ARG A 115 -14.98 -20.88 29.66
C ARG A 115 -14.57 -21.97 30.64
N ALA A 116 -14.00 -21.59 31.80
CA ALA A 116 -13.57 -22.54 32.82
C ALA A 116 -14.75 -23.24 33.52
N LEU A 117 -15.94 -22.64 33.53
CA LEU A 117 -17.17 -23.18 34.14
C LEU A 117 -18.03 -24.02 33.19
N GLY A 118 -17.54 -24.32 31.99
CA GLY A 118 -18.26 -25.17 31.02
C GLY A 118 -19.49 -24.52 30.37
N HIS A 119 -19.73 -23.25 30.59
CA HIS A 119 -20.71 -22.48 29.86
C HIS A 119 -20.06 -21.99 28.55
N GLU A 120 -20.51 -22.51 27.41
CA GLU A 120 -20.24 -22.00 26.05
C GLU A 120 -20.86 -20.61 25.87
N LEU A 121 -20.33 -19.63 26.56
CA LEU A 121 -20.65 -18.23 26.33
C LEU A 121 -19.35 -17.48 25.93
N SER A 122 -18.87 -17.79 24.71
CA SER A 122 -18.15 -16.75 23.98
C SER A 122 -19.21 -15.69 23.64
N PRO A 123 -19.09 -14.41 24.06
CA PRO A 123 -20.01 -13.38 23.61
C PRO A 123 -19.84 -13.12 22.11
N PHE A 124 -18.77 -13.64 21.52
CA PHE A 124 -18.61 -13.70 20.08
C PHE A 124 -19.06 -15.09 19.60
N ALA A 125 -20.11 -15.11 18.80
CA ALA A 125 -20.55 -16.32 18.13
C ALA A 125 -19.35 -16.98 17.43
N VAL A 126 -19.24 -18.30 17.51
CA VAL A 126 -18.30 -19.04 16.66
C VAL A 126 -18.73 -18.78 15.23
N LEU A 127 -17.80 -18.35 14.35
CA LEU A 127 -18.07 -18.23 12.93
C LEU A 127 -18.71 -19.52 12.41
N ASP A 128 -19.94 -19.45 11.98
CA ASP A 128 -20.53 -20.57 11.28
C ASP A 128 -19.95 -20.71 9.86
N GLY A 129 -20.16 -21.85 9.21
CA GLY A 129 -19.61 -22.10 7.88
C GLY A 129 -20.10 -21.11 6.81
N THR A 130 -21.28 -20.54 6.97
CA THR A 130 -21.88 -19.56 6.04
C THR A 130 -21.29 -18.18 6.26
N GLU A 131 -21.16 -17.76 7.50
CA GLU A 131 -20.51 -16.49 7.88
C GLU A 131 -19.05 -16.49 7.47
N LEU A 132 -18.36 -17.61 7.70
CA LEU A 132 -16.97 -17.80 7.30
C LEU A 132 -16.81 -17.64 5.78
N ALA A 133 -17.62 -18.33 4.97
CA ALA A 133 -17.59 -18.23 3.52
C ALA A 133 -17.86 -16.78 3.06
N THR A 134 -18.79 -16.10 3.71
CA THR A 134 -19.13 -14.69 3.42
C THR A 134 -17.93 -13.76 3.65
N PHE A 135 -17.24 -13.90 4.78
CA PHE A 135 -16.02 -13.10 5.04
C PHE A 135 -14.87 -13.47 4.12
N GLN A 136 -14.67 -14.76 3.82
CA GLN A 136 -13.62 -15.20 2.88
C GLN A 136 -13.84 -14.59 1.49
N ASP A 137 -15.07 -14.62 0.97
CA ASP A 137 -15.38 -14.05 -0.34
C ASP A 137 -15.27 -12.52 -0.34
N PHE A 138 -15.79 -11.85 0.68
CA PHE A 138 -15.64 -10.41 0.84
C PHE A 138 -14.18 -9.97 0.86
N LEU A 139 -13.37 -10.57 1.73
CA LEU A 139 -11.96 -10.24 1.86
C LEU A 139 -11.17 -10.59 0.60
N HIS A 140 -11.53 -11.69 -0.07
CA HIS A 140 -10.93 -12.03 -1.35
C HIS A 140 -11.19 -10.95 -2.42
N HIS A 141 -12.43 -10.47 -2.54
CA HIS A 141 -12.77 -9.41 -3.48
C HIS A 141 -12.09 -8.08 -3.13
N GLN A 142 -11.99 -7.76 -1.84
CA GLN A 142 -11.42 -6.49 -1.38
C GLN A 142 -9.89 -6.46 -1.38
N SER A 143 -9.21 -7.60 -1.20
CA SER A 143 -7.75 -7.63 -0.99
C SER A 143 -7.01 -8.73 -1.76
N GLY A 144 -7.74 -9.66 -2.39
CA GLY A 144 -7.17 -10.85 -3.01
C GLY A 144 -6.78 -11.94 -2.01
N LEU A 145 -6.73 -11.65 -0.71
CA LEU A 145 -6.34 -12.61 0.31
C LEU A 145 -7.28 -13.81 0.32
N HIS A 146 -6.70 -14.99 0.36
CA HIS A 146 -7.41 -16.26 0.44
C HIS A 146 -7.13 -16.94 1.78
N PHE A 147 -8.20 -17.24 2.50
CA PHE A 147 -8.12 -17.95 3.77
C PHE A 147 -8.59 -19.39 3.58
N ASP A 148 -7.72 -20.34 3.86
CA ASP A 148 -8.01 -21.78 3.88
C ASP A 148 -7.82 -22.35 5.30
N VAL A 149 -7.91 -23.67 5.45
CA VAL A 149 -7.80 -24.35 6.74
C VAL A 149 -6.49 -24.03 7.49
N ARG A 150 -5.43 -23.67 6.75
CA ARG A 150 -4.08 -23.43 7.32
C ARG A 150 -3.97 -22.05 7.98
N ASN A 151 -4.69 -21.06 7.45
CA ASN A 151 -4.62 -19.66 7.92
C ASN A 151 -5.96 -19.13 8.47
N LEU A 152 -6.98 -19.99 8.61
CA LEU A 152 -8.30 -19.64 9.11
C LEU A 152 -8.24 -18.97 10.49
N LYS A 153 -7.36 -19.44 11.38
CA LYS A 153 -7.18 -18.85 12.72
C LYS A 153 -6.74 -17.38 12.68
N ILE A 154 -6.04 -16.96 11.64
CA ILE A 154 -5.64 -15.56 11.48
C ILE A 154 -6.88 -14.72 11.18
N LEU A 155 -7.78 -15.21 10.32
CA LEU A 155 -9.05 -14.55 10.03
C LEU A 155 -9.92 -14.43 11.29
N GLU A 156 -10.15 -15.53 11.99
CA GLU A 156 -10.97 -15.55 13.22
C GLU A 156 -10.44 -14.56 14.27
N ARG A 157 -9.13 -14.54 14.49
CA ARG A 157 -8.48 -13.61 15.43
C ARG A 157 -8.64 -12.16 14.98
N GLY A 158 -8.38 -11.87 13.70
CA GLY A 158 -8.50 -10.53 13.15
C GLY A 158 -9.93 -9.98 13.28
N LEU A 159 -10.94 -10.80 12.95
CA LEU A 159 -12.35 -10.45 13.11
C LEU A 159 -12.70 -10.20 14.57
N THR A 160 -12.36 -11.14 15.47
CA THR A 160 -12.63 -11.01 16.90
C THR A 160 -11.98 -9.76 17.48
N HIS A 161 -10.73 -9.48 17.12
CA HIS A 161 -10.01 -8.29 17.60
C HIS A 161 -10.71 -6.99 17.14
N ARG A 162 -11.14 -6.92 15.89
CA ARG A 162 -11.82 -5.71 15.38
C ARG A 162 -13.22 -5.54 15.95
N MET A 163 -13.98 -6.62 16.03
CA MET A 163 -15.32 -6.63 16.63
C MET A 163 -15.27 -6.14 18.07
N ARG A 164 -14.32 -6.64 18.87
CA ARG A 164 -14.07 -6.16 20.24
C ARG A 164 -13.75 -4.66 20.28
N ALA A 165 -12.86 -4.19 19.41
CA ALA A 165 -12.47 -2.78 19.38
C ALA A 165 -13.64 -1.83 19.05
N LEU A 166 -14.69 -2.33 18.37
CA LEU A 166 -15.90 -1.60 18.02
C LEU A 166 -17.09 -1.87 18.95
N GLY A 167 -16.96 -2.81 19.92
CA GLY A 167 -18.07 -3.24 20.77
C GLY A 167 -19.15 -4.04 20.04
N ILE A 168 -18.82 -4.64 18.89
CA ILE A 168 -19.74 -5.46 18.10
C ILE A 168 -19.60 -6.92 18.52
N VAL A 169 -20.70 -7.61 18.84
CA VAL A 169 -20.67 -8.96 19.41
C VAL A 169 -20.97 -10.07 18.40
N ASP A 170 -21.61 -9.75 17.28
CA ASP A 170 -21.95 -10.73 16.25
C ASP A 170 -21.33 -10.40 14.88
N HIS A 171 -20.99 -11.46 14.14
CA HIS A 171 -20.28 -11.37 12.87
C HIS A 171 -21.13 -10.73 11.77
N ARG A 172 -22.44 -10.93 11.77
CA ARG A 172 -23.34 -10.40 10.76
C ARG A 172 -23.45 -8.87 10.88
N THR A 173 -23.54 -8.34 12.10
CA THR A 173 -23.49 -6.89 12.35
C THR A 173 -22.16 -6.31 11.92
N TYR A 174 -21.04 -6.99 12.20
CA TYR A 174 -19.72 -6.53 11.76
C TYR A 174 -19.58 -6.57 10.24
N TYR A 175 -20.08 -7.60 9.58
CA TYR A 175 -20.11 -7.66 8.12
C TYR A 175 -20.93 -6.52 7.52
N THR A 176 -22.11 -6.25 8.07
CA THR A 176 -22.97 -5.11 7.66
C THR A 176 -22.23 -3.79 7.86
N TYR A 177 -21.54 -3.62 8.99
CA TYR A 177 -20.71 -2.44 9.24
C TYR A 177 -19.62 -2.27 8.17
N LEU A 178 -18.90 -3.34 7.82
CA LEU A 178 -17.85 -3.31 6.79
C LEU A 178 -18.37 -3.02 5.37
N THR A 179 -19.64 -3.32 5.09
CA THR A 179 -20.18 -3.22 3.71
C THR A 179 -21.08 -2.01 3.49
N THR A 180 -21.63 -1.40 4.55
CA THR A 180 -22.70 -0.39 4.41
C THR A 180 -22.27 1.01 4.79
N TYR A 181 -21.35 1.20 5.75
CA TYR A 181 -21.02 2.51 6.28
C TYR A 181 -19.85 3.18 5.57
N GLN A 182 -19.90 4.51 5.43
CA GLN A 182 -18.84 5.31 4.80
C GLN A 182 -17.47 5.16 5.51
N GLU A 183 -17.49 4.93 6.82
CA GLU A 183 -16.32 4.70 7.69
C GLU A 183 -15.73 3.29 7.53
N SER A 184 -16.46 2.39 6.89
CA SER A 184 -16.06 0.98 6.69
C SER A 184 -14.72 0.81 5.97
N ARG A 185 -14.35 1.74 5.08
CA ARG A 185 -13.07 1.71 4.37
C ARG A 185 -11.87 1.82 5.33
N GLN A 186 -11.98 2.66 6.37
CA GLN A 186 -10.93 2.79 7.39
C GLN A 186 -10.87 1.53 8.25
N GLU A 187 -12.03 0.99 8.60
CA GLU A 187 -12.11 -0.25 9.36
C GLU A 187 -11.57 -1.45 8.58
N LEU A 188 -11.93 -1.58 7.30
CA LEU A 188 -11.39 -2.62 6.43
C LEU A 188 -9.85 -2.54 6.34
N LYS A 189 -9.26 -1.35 6.24
CA LYS A 189 -7.80 -1.17 6.24
C LYS A 189 -7.17 -1.62 7.56
N LYS A 190 -7.83 -1.39 8.71
CA LYS A 190 -7.37 -1.89 10.01
C LYS A 190 -7.45 -3.41 10.07
N LEU A 191 -8.57 -3.99 9.62
CA LEU A 191 -8.73 -5.44 9.56
C LEU A 191 -7.67 -6.08 8.64
N LEU A 192 -7.49 -5.58 7.42
CA LEU A 192 -6.50 -6.09 6.49
C LEU A 192 -5.07 -6.00 7.05
N GLY A 193 -4.77 -4.95 7.83
CA GLY A 193 -3.50 -4.82 8.53
C GLY A 193 -3.24 -5.93 9.55
N LEU A 194 -4.28 -6.50 10.17
CA LEU A 194 -4.17 -7.64 11.08
C LEU A 194 -4.11 -8.99 10.35
N LEU A 195 -4.68 -9.06 9.16
CA LEU A 195 -4.77 -10.29 8.38
C LEU A 195 -3.54 -10.56 7.51
N THR A 196 -2.68 -9.56 7.33
CA THR A 196 -1.45 -9.69 6.53
C THR A 196 -0.29 -10.19 7.38
N ILE A 197 0.38 -11.25 6.92
CA ILE A 197 1.58 -11.79 7.58
C ILE A 197 2.78 -11.01 7.07
N GLY A 198 3.35 -10.17 7.94
CA GLY A 198 4.45 -9.25 7.59
C GLY A 198 5.85 -9.83 7.82
N GLU A 199 6.09 -11.16 7.76
CA GLU A 199 7.42 -11.69 8.01
C GLU A 199 8.39 -11.32 6.90
N THR A 200 9.34 -10.46 7.23
CA THR A 200 10.41 -10.00 6.33
C THR A 200 11.72 -9.81 7.09
N TYR A 201 12.83 -9.74 6.37
CA TYR A 201 14.16 -9.45 6.89
C TYR A 201 15.09 -9.01 5.77
N PHE A 202 16.16 -8.29 6.12
CA PHE A 202 17.13 -7.78 5.15
C PHE A 202 17.83 -8.91 4.39
N PHE A 203 18.01 -8.71 3.08
CA PHE A 203 18.65 -9.65 2.15
C PHE A 203 18.00 -11.03 2.13
N ARG A 204 16.67 -11.10 2.34
CA ARG A 204 15.91 -12.34 2.27
C ARG A 204 16.15 -13.05 0.95
N TYR A 205 16.64 -14.32 0.99
CA TYR A 205 17.01 -15.12 -0.16
C TYR A 205 18.11 -14.46 -1.01
N TYR A 206 19.35 -14.52 -0.49
CA TYR A 206 20.52 -13.78 -0.99
C TYR A 206 20.85 -14.05 -2.46
N ALA A 207 20.53 -15.25 -3.02
CA ALA A 207 20.75 -15.58 -4.42
C ALA A 207 20.09 -14.58 -5.42
N HIS A 208 18.97 -13.96 -5.04
CA HIS A 208 18.37 -12.89 -5.84
C HIS A 208 19.23 -11.62 -5.86
N TYR A 209 19.85 -11.28 -4.74
CA TYR A 209 20.74 -10.11 -4.66
C TYR A 209 22.05 -10.35 -5.41
N GLU A 210 22.59 -11.60 -5.41
CA GLU A 210 23.72 -11.96 -6.27
C GLU A 210 23.36 -11.84 -7.76
N ALA A 211 22.17 -12.28 -8.17
CA ALA A 211 21.70 -12.10 -9.53
C ALA A 211 21.59 -10.62 -9.91
N LEU A 212 21.14 -9.77 -8.97
CA LEU A 212 21.10 -8.31 -9.17
C LEU A 212 22.51 -7.75 -9.38
N ILE A 213 23.45 -8.07 -8.50
CA ILE A 213 24.82 -7.54 -8.53
C ILE A 213 25.55 -7.97 -9.81
N GLU A 214 25.48 -9.26 -10.15
CA GLU A 214 26.34 -9.82 -11.18
C GLU A 214 25.73 -9.78 -12.59
N ARG A 215 24.42 -9.60 -12.72
CA ARG A 215 23.72 -9.69 -14.02
C ARG A 215 22.76 -8.54 -14.28
N VAL A 216 21.76 -8.35 -13.41
CA VAL A 216 20.60 -7.52 -13.74
C VAL A 216 20.95 -6.03 -13.69
N ILE A 217 21.57 -5.55 -12.61
CA ILE A 217 21.88 -4.11 -12.47
C ILE A 217 22.93 -3.67 -13.50
N PRO A 218 24.03 -4.42 -13.80
CA PRO A 218 24.94 -4.06 -14.86
C PRO A 218 24.26 -3.91 -16.23
N GLU A 219 23.35 -4.83 -16.60
CA GLU A 219 22.58 -4.74 -17.84
C GLU A 219 21.66 -3.51 -17.84
N LEU A 220 20.98 -3.23 -16.72
CA LEU A 220 20.11 -2.04 -16.58
C LEU A 220 20.92 -0.73 -16.67
N ILE A 221 22.10 -0.67 -16.10
CA ILE A 221 23.01 0.49 -16.19
C ILE A 221 23.40 0.74 -17.64
N GLU A 222 23.86 -0.31 -18.36
CA GLU A 222 24.25 -0.17 -19.75
C GLU A 222 23.08 0.30 -20.63
N ARG A 223 21.90 -0.33 -20.45
CA ARG A 223 20.69 0.02 -21.20
C ARG A 223 20.22 1.45 -20.95
N ASN A 224 20.31 1.90 -19.69
CA ASN A 224 19.84 3.21 -19.27
C ASN A 224 20.95 4.29 -19.23
N ARG A 225 22.13 4.03 -19.78
CA ARG A 225 23.30 4.92 -19.73
C ARG A 225 22.99 6.32 -20.28
N LYS A 226 22.16 6.42 -21.32
CA LYS A 226 21.78 7.70 -21.95
C LYS A 226 20.77 8.47 -21.10
N SER A 227 19.75 7.78 -20.57
CA SER A 227 18.68 8.39 -19.78
C SER A 227 19.10 8.69 -18.35
N LYS A 228 20.08 7.96 -17.83
CA LYS A 228 20.52 7.98 -16.42
C LYS A 228 19.36 7.82 -15.44
N ARG A 229 18.38 6.96 -15.79
CA ARG A 229 17.17 6.70 -15.00
C ARG A 229 17.05 5.23 -14.66
N LEU A 230 16.73 4.92 -13.40
CA LEU A 230 16.38 3.57 -12.96
C LEU A 230 15.10 3.63 -12.12
N ARG A 231 14.17 2.73 -12.40
CA ARG A 231 12.88 2.65 -11.72
C ARG A 231 12.67 1.25 -11.19
N PHE A 232 12.60 1.15 -9.87
CA PHE A 232 12.40 -0.11 -9.17
C PHE A 232 11.12 -0.07 -8.36
N TRP A 233 10.44 -1.19 -8.25
CA TRP A 233 9.24 -1.31 -7.43
C TRP A 233 9.30 -2.56 -6.56
N SER A 234 9.15 -2.41 -5.25
CA SER A 234 8.94 -3.48 -4.28
C SER A 234 7.46 -3.50 -3.90
N ALA A 235 6.69 -4.45 -4.43
CA ALA A 235 5.27 -4.63 -4.25
C ALA A 235 5.00 -5.64 -3.13
N GLY A 236 4.34 -5.20 -2.04
CA GLY A 236 4.22 -5.97 -0.80
C GLY A 236 5.48 -5.86 0.07
N CYS A 237 5.98 -4.64 0.25
CA CYS A 237 7.26 -4.35 0.89
C CYS A 237 7.29 -4.54 2.41
N SER A 238 6.13 -4.77 3.05
CA SER A 238 5.99 -4.90 4.50
C SER A 238 6.70 -3.77 5.27
N THR A 239 7.57 -4.07 6.21
CA THR A 239 8.33 -3.11 7.03
C THR A 239 9.59 -2.56 6.35
N GLY A 240 9.75 -2.76 5.05
CA GLY A 240 10.72 -2.04 4.21
C GLY A 240 12.09 -2.70 4.05
N GLU A 241 12.34 -3.86 4.63
CA GLU A 241 13.64 -4.54 4.56
C GLU A 241 14.06 -4.87 3.12
N GLU A 242 13.10 -5.25 2.28
CA GLU A 242 13.38 -5.59 0.87
C GLU A 242 13.81 -4.37 0.05
N PRO A 243 13.05 -3.27 -0.04
CA PRO A 243 13.47 -2.10 -0.81
C PRO A 243 14.72 -1.42 -0.23
N TYR A 244 14.92 -1.48 1.08
CA TYR A 244 16.15 -0.97 1.68
C TYR A 244 17.37 -1.85 1.41
N SER A 245 17.20 -3.18 1.33
CA SER A 245 18.27 -4.07 0.88
C SER A 245 18.70 -3.75 -0.55
N LEU A 246 17.73 -3.44 -1.43
CA LEU A 246 18.02 -2.99 -2.79
C LEU A 246 18.77 -1.64 -2.80
N ALA A 247 18.33 -0.66 -1.99
CA ALA A 247 18.99 0.63 -1.89
C ALA A 247 20.45 0.51 -1.41
N MET A 248 20.69 -0.29 -0.35
CA MET A 248 22.03 -0.55 0.16
C MET A 248 22.92 -1.24 -0.89
N LEU A 249 22.37 -2.22 -1.62
CA LEU A 249 23.06 -2.91 -2.70
C LEU A 249 23.52 -1.94 -3.79
N LEU A 250 22.65 -1.01 -4.21
CA LEU A 250 22.99 -0.01 -5.22
C LEU A 250 24.13 0.91 -4.74
N LEU A 251 24.04 1.39 -3.50
CA LEU A 251 25.08 2.25 -2.91
C LEU A 251 26.43 1.54 -2.72
N GLU A 252 26.41 0.23 -2.46
CA GLU A 252 27.62 -0.53 -2.18
C GLU A 252 28.36 -0.95 -3.45
N HIS A 253 27.62 -1.41 -4.46
CA HIS A 253 28.21 -2.08 -5.62
C HIS A 253 28.27 -1.23 -6.88
N PHE A 254 27.51 -0.12 -6.96
CA PHE A 254 27.37 0.66 -8.19
C PHE A 254 27.59 2.17 -7.94
N PRO A 255 28.77 2.59 -7.47
CA PRO A 255 29.07 4.02 -7.24
C PRO A 255 29.00 4.84 -8.53
N GLU A 256 29.15 4.23 -9.70
CA GLU A 256 29.08 4.87 -11.02
C GLU A 256 27.70 5.41 -11.38
N ILE A 257 26.64 4.95 -10.72
CA ILE A 257 25.30 5.52 -10.88
C ILE A 257 25.01 6.65 -9.88
N ALA A 258 26.00 7.10 -9.14
CA ALA A 258 25.85 8.29 -8.31
C ALA A 258 25.42 9.49 -9.18
N GLY A 259 24.35 10.18 -8.79
CA GLY A 259 23.77 11.27 -9.57
C GLY A 259 22.77 10.85 -10.67
N TRP A 260 22.48 9.55 -10.81
CA TRP A 260 21.37 9.12 -11.64
C TRP A 260 20.04 9.37 -10.95
N ASP A 261 18.97 9.53 -11.74
CA ASP A 261 17.59 9.59 -11.25
C ASP A 261 17.11 8.17 -10.91
N ILE A 262 17.31 7.77 -9.64
CA ILE A 262 16.95 6.43 -9.15
C ILE A 262 15.75 6.57 -8.23
N VAL A 263 14.68 5.84 -8.54
CA VAL A 263 13.48 5.76 -7.69
C VAL A 263 13.22 4.31 -7.33
N ILE A 264 13.11 4.04 -6.04
CA ILE A 264 12.64 2.76 -5.49
C ILE A 264 11.26 3.01 -4.89
N LEU A 265 10.22 2.65 -5.63
CA LEU A 265 8.85 2.64 -5.13
C LEU A 265 8.66 1.42 -4.24
N ALA A 266 8.07 1.58 -3.07
CA ALA A 266 7.77 0.50 -2.13
C ALA A 266 6.32 0.60 -1.69
N THR A 267 5.52 -0.43 -1.96
CA THR A 267 4.09 -0.38 -1.68
C THR A 267 3.62 -1.57 -0.85
N ASP A 268 2.67 -1.32 0.04
CA ASP A 268 2.02 -2.35 0.84
C ASP A 268 0.58 -1.98 1.16
N ILE A 269 -0.25 -2.98 1.43
CA ILE A 269 -1.64 -2.81 1.89
C ILE A 269 -1.69 -2.47 3.39
N ASN A 270 -0.65 -2.80 4.15
CA ASN A 270 -0.54 -2.59 5.58
C ASN A 270 0.08 -1.22 5.89
N LYS A 271 -0.78 -0.24 6.22
CA LYS A 271 -0.35 1.12 6.55
C LYS A 271 0.61 1.18 7.74
N ARG A 272 0.43 0.29 8.74
CA ARG A 272 1.27 0.24 9.92
C ARG A 272 2.68 -0.26 9.57
N ALA A 273 2.76 -1.29 8.73
CA ALA A 273 4.04 -1.76 8.20
C ALA A 273 4.77 -0.64 7.45
N LEU A 274 4.05 0.13 6.63
CA LEU A 274 4.62 1.29 5.93
C LEU A 274 5.11 2.40 6.87
N SER A 275 4.42 2.64 8.00
CA SER A 275 4.89 3.60 9.01
C SER A 275 6.23 3.16 9.59
N ARG A 276 6.33 1.90 10.03
CA ARG A 276 7.60 1.32 10.53
C ARG A 276 8.72 1.35 9.50
N ALA A 277 8.39 1.04 8.25
CA ALA A 277 9.35 1.13 7.15
C ALA A 277 9.95 2.53 7.05
N ARG A 278 9.12 3.58 7.15
CA ARG A 278 9.58 4.98 7.11
C ARG A 278 10.43 5.36 8.32
N GLU A 279 10.10 4.86 9.51
CA GLU A 279 10.89 5.07 10.72
C GLU A 279 12.32 4.55 10.56
N GLY A 280 12.48 3.43 9.85
CA GLY A 280 13.78 2.83 9.56
C GLY A 280 14.49 2.30 10.80
N HIS A 281 13.71 1.91 11.84
CA HIS A 281 14.23 1.32 13.07
C HIS A 281 13.93 -0.16 13.11
N TYR A 282 14.97 -0.99 13.30
CA TYR A 282 14.88 -2.44 13.15
C TYR A 282 15.47 -3.20 14.33
N SER A 283 14.89 -4.36 14.62
CA SER A 283 15.43 -5.29 15.61
C SER A 283 16.61 -6.09 15.05
N GLY A 284 17.44 -6.66 15.91
CA GLY A 284 18.50 -7.58 15.50
C GLY A 284 17.98 -8.81 14.71
N ARG A 285 16.71 -9.20 14.92
CA ARG A 285 16.07 -10.28 14.15
C ARG A 285 15.90 -9.91 12.68
N ALA A 286 15.58 -8.68 12.37
CA ALA A 286 15.48 -8.21 10.98
C ALA A 286 16.83 -8.29 10.25
N LEU A 287 17.94 -8.16 10.99
CA LEU A 287 19.31 -8.17 10.47
C LEU A 287 19.97 -9.55 10.46
N ARG A 288 19.27 -10.62 10.86
CA ARG A 288 19.85 -11.97 11.11
C ARG A 288 20.62 -12.59 9.93
N LEU A 289 20.30 -12.21 8.70
CA LEU A 289 20.99 -12.66 7.48
C LEU A 289 21.66 -11.52 6.72
N THR A 290 21.75 -10.34 7.33
CA THR A 290 22.42 -9.18 6.73
C THR A 290 23.94 -9.38 6.83
N PRO A 291 24.69 -9.28 5.73
CA PRO A 291 26.14 -9.37 5.80
C PRO A 291 26.74 -8.31 6.74
N PRO A 292 27.77 -8.65 7.56
CA PRO A 292 28.29 -7.75 8.59
C PRO A 292 28.78 -6.38 8.08
N ASN A 293 29.33 -6.34 6.86
CA ASN A 293 29.77 -5.09 6.21
C ASN A 293 28.63 -4.10 5.98
N TYR A 294 27.43 -4.60 5.59
CA TYR A 294 26.25 -3.74 5.45
C TYR A 294 25.75 -3.23 6.80
N ILE A 295 25.78 -4.09 7.85
CA ILE A 295 25.39 -3.67 9.20
C ILE A 295 26.33 -2.56 9.69
N ALA A 296 27.64 -2.74 9.58
CA ALA A 296 28.62 -1.77 10.02
C ALA A 296 28.51 -0.42 9.27
N ARG A 297 28.15 -0.46 7.99
CA ARG A 297 28.16 0.72 7.12
C ARG A 297 26.84 1.49 7.12
N TYR A 298 25.71 0.80 7.24
CA TYR A 298 24.38 1.40 7.03
C TYR A 298 23.48 1.38 8.26
N PHE A 299 23.91 0.81 9.38
CA PHE A 299 23.12 0.80 10.60
C PHE A 299 23.90 1.36 11.78
N ARG A 300 23.20 2.17 12.58
CA ARG A 300 23.71 2.65 13.86
C ARG A 300 22.95 1.94 14.98
N GLN A 301 23.67 1.31 15.89
CA GLN A 301 23.07 0.69 17.08
C GLN A 301 22.45 1.76 17.98
N THR A 302 21.27 1.47 18.52
CA THR A 302 20.50 2.30 19.45
C THR A 302 20.09 1.46 20.65
N ALA A 303 19.57 2.07 21.72
CA ALA A 303 19.08 1.34 22.90
C ALA A 303 17.96 0.33 22.59
N GLY A 304 17.16 0.56 21.53
CA GLY A 304 16.04 -0.29 21.14
C GLY A 304 16.26 -1.15 19.88
N GLY A 305 17.47 -1.15 19.28
CA GLY A 305 17.74 -1.88 18.04
C GLY A 305 18.74 -1.16 17.14
N PHE A 306 18.43 -1.06 15.85
CA PHE A 306 19.31 -0.53 14.82
C PHE A 306 18.56 0.50 13.98
N MET A 307 19.13 1.70 13.87
CA MET A 307 18.62 2.77 13.02
C MET A 307 19.31 2.73 11.66
N LEU A 308 18.55 2.67 10.59
CA LEU A 308 19.05 2.68 9.22
C LEU A 308 19.54 4.07 8.81
N ASP A 309 20.63 4.13 8.05
CA ASP A 309 21.23 5.37 7.54
C ASP A 309 20.22 6.17 6.68
N SER A 310 20.23 7.49 6.87
CA SER A 310 19.33 8.40 6.18
C SER A 310 19.50 8.42 4.65
N ARG A 311 20.73 8.17 4.15
CA ARG A 311 21.00 8.06 2.71
C ARG A 311 20.22 6.90 2.08
N VAL A 312 20.21 5.73 2.76
CA VAL A 312 19.45 4.55 2.31
C VAL A 312 17.95 4.84 2.38
N ARG A 313 17.47 5.42 3.49
CA ARG A 313 16.07 5.79 3.65
C ARG A 313 15.60 6.79 2.59
N GLY A 314 16.46 7.70 2.20
CA GLY A 314 16.19 8.72 1.17
C GLY A 314 15.94 8.18 -0.23
N MET A 315 16.39 6.96 -0.55
CA MET A 315 16.22 6.34 -1.86
C MET A 315 14.86 5.65 -2.05
N VAL A 316 14.10 5.40 -0.97
CA VAL A 316 12.88 4.60 -1.01
C VAL A 316 11.64 5.47 -0.77
N HIS A 317 10.65 5.34 -1.66
CA HIS A 317 9.37 6.03 -1.57
C HIS A 317 8.27 5.03 -1.19
N PHE A 318 7.73 5.19 0.02
CA PHE A 318 6.69 4.31 0.52
C PHE A 318 5.29 4.85 0.19
N ALA A 319 4.43 3.98 -0.38
CA ALA A 319 3.05 4.31 -0.70
C ALA A 319 2.11 3.15 -0.34
N TYR A 320 0.88 3.51 0.03
CA TYR A 320 -0.18 2.51 0.20
C TYR A 320 -0.67 2.06 -1.17
N LEU A 321 -0.71 0.75 -1.39
CA LEU A 321 -1.34 0.17 -2.58
C LEU A 321 -1.93 -1.20 -2.25
N ASN A 322 -3.18 -1.38 -2.61
CA ASN A 322 -3.83 -2.68 -2.61
C ASN A 322 -3.65 -3.31 -4.00
N LEU A 323 -2.94 -4.41 -4.09
CA LEU A 323 -2.64 -5.06 -5.37
C LEU A 323 -3.88 -5.65 -6.05
N GLN A 324 -4.95 -5.95 -5.29
CA GLN A 324 -6.19 -6.48 -5.85
C GLN A 324 -7.03 -5.38 -6.50
N THR A 325 -7.32 -4.31 -5.74
CA THR A 325 -8.24 -3.25 -6.14
C THR A 325 -7.55 -1.98 -6.56
N GLY A 326 -6.27 -1.80 -6.21
CA GLY A 326 -5.52 -0.60 -6.53
C GLY A 326 -5.21 -0.47 -8.00
N LEU A 327 -5.10 0.79 -8.44
CA LEU A 327 -4.74 1.11 -9.81
C LEU A 327 -3.26 0.88 -10.06
N PHE A 328 -2.95 0.04 -11.02
CA PHE A 328 -1.63 -0.07 -11.65
C PHE A 328 -1.71 -0.89 -12.96
N PRO A 329 -0.94 -0.53 -14.00
CA PRO A 329 -0.06 0.63 -14.05
C PRO A 329 -0.83 1.94 -13.92
N ALA A 330 -0.25 2.93 -13.23
CA ALA A 330 -0.81 4.26 -13.09
C ALA A 330 0.30 5.29 -12.95
N ILE A 331 0.15 6.41 -13.66
CA ILE A 331 1.14 7.49 -13.65
C ILE A 331 1.11 8.25 -12.31
N GLU A 332 -0.08 8.40 -11.70
CA GLU A 332 -0.28 9.18 -10.48
C GLU A 332 0.44 8.56 -9.27
N ASN A 333 0.52 7.23 -9.22
CA ASN A 333 1.16 6.52 -8.12
C ASN A 333 2.54 5.96 -8.48
N GLY A 334 3.03 6.25 -9.69
CA GLY A 334 4.35 5.89 -10.16
C GLY A 334 4.57 4.40 -10.39
N THR A 335 3.51 3.62 -10.64
CA THR A 335 3.61 2.15 -10.82
C THR A 335 3.82 1.72 -12.27
N ASN A 336 4.06 2.64 -13.19
CA ASN A 336 4.36 2.33 -14.58
C ASN A 336 5.86 2.48 -14.89
N ASP A 337 6.29 1.88 -16.00
CA ASP A 337 7.61 2.07 -16.62
C ASP A 337 8.80 1.64 -15.72
N HIS A 338 8.65 0.53 -15.01
CA HIS A 338 9.70 0.00 -14.16
C HIS A 338 10.73 -0.83 -14.91
N ASP A 339 12.00 -0.70 -14.54
CA ASP A 339 13.10 -1.55 -14.99
C ASP A 339 13.10 -2.89 -14.24
N LEU A 340 12.62 -2.89 -12.98
CA LEU A 340 12.59 -4.05 -12.12
C LEU A 340 11.44 -3.96 -11.12
N ILE A 341 10.72 -5.08 -10.95
CA ILE A 341 9.69 -5.25 -9.92
C ILE A 341 10.03 -6.45 -9.05
N PHE A 342 10.02 -6.23 -7.74
CA PHE A 342 9.93 -7.28 -6.73
C PHE A 342 8.47 -7.44 -6.30
N CYS A 343 7.95 -8.68 -6.32
CA CYS A 343 6.72 -9.08 -5.65
C CYS A 343 6.97 -10.48 -5.06
N ARG A 344 7.52 -10.51 -3.85
CA ARG A 344 8.07 -11.71 -3.25
C ARG A 344 7.31 -12.09 -1.99
N ASN A 345 6.89 -13.36 -1.92
CA ASN A 345 6.14 -13.89 -0.79
C ASN A 345 4.81 -13.16 -0.52
N VAL A 346 4.17 -12.69 -1.57
CA VAL A 346 2.88 -11.99 -1.56
C VAL A 346 1.80 -12.83 -2.24
N MET A 347 2.11 -13.37 -3.42
CA MET A 347 1.14 -14.11 -4.22
C MET A 347 0.82 -15.49 -3.65
N ILE A 348 1.60 -15.98 -2.69
CA ILE A 348 1.29 -17.20 -1.91
C ILE A 348 -0.02 -17.10 -1.13
N TYR A 349 -0.52 -15.89 -0.90
CA TYR A 349 -1.79 -15.64 -0.21
C TYR A 349 -2.97 -15.49 -1.17
N PHE A 350 -2.75 -15.54 -2.48
CA PHE A 350 -3.77 -15.32 -3.49
C PHE A 350 -4.22 -16.60 -4.17
N ARG A 351 -5.44 -16.59 -4.68
CA ARG A 351 -5.91 -17.67 -5.58
C ARG A 351 -5.16 -17.59 -6.91
N LEU A 352 -4.98 -18.72 -7.59
CA LEU A 352 -4.26 -18.79 -8.87
C LEU A 352 -4.82 -17.82 -9.93
N ALA A 353 -6.13 -17.65 -9.99
CA ALA A 353 -6.77 -16.72 -10.92
C ALA A 353 -6.36 -15.27 -10.63
N THR A 354 -6.35 -14.86 -9.35
CA THR A 354 -5.89 -13.55 -8.92
C THR A 354 -4.40 -13.35 -9.24
N THR A 355 -3.56 -14.37 -8.97
CA THR A 355 -2.13 -14.33 -9.30
C THR A 355 -1.90 -14.11 -10.80
N ARG A 356 -2.66 -14.78 -11.69
CA ARG A 356 -2.56 -14.58 -13.14
C ARG A 356 -2.87 -13.15 -13.54
N THR A 357 -3.96 -12.59 -13.03
CA THR A 357 -4.34 -11.19 -13.29
C THR A 357 -3.27 -10.21 -12.79
N LEU A 358 -2.72 -10.44 -11.60
CA LEU A 358 -1.66 -9.60 -11.04
C LEU A 358 -0.38 -9.65 -11.87
N VAL A 359 0.06 -10.84 -12.28
CA VAL A 359 1.26 -11.00 -13.12
C VAL A 359 1.07 -10.32 -14.47
N GLU A 360 -0.12 -10.37 -15.05
CA GLU A 360 -0.45 -9.64 -16.27
C GLU A 360 -0.37 -8.12 -16.06
N ARG A 361 -0.89 -7.61 -14.94
CA ARG A 361 -0.78 -6.19 -14.57
C ARG A 361 0.67 -5.78 -14.35
N PHE A 362 1.47 -6.58 -13.63
CA PHE A 362 2.90 -6.33 -13.45
C PHE A 362 3.68 -6.33 -14.75
N SER A 363 3.31 -7.18 -15.72
CA SER A 363 3.96 -7.16 -17.03
C SER A 363 3.77 -5.82 -17.74
N ARG A 364 2.59 -5.19 -17.59
CA ARG A 364 2.31 -3.85 -18.14
C ARG A 364 3.07 -2.74 -17.41
N CYS A 365 3.38 -2.92 -16.13
CA CYS A 365 4.17 -1.97 -15.34
C CYS A 365 5.67 -2.01 -15.65
N LEU A 366 6.15 -3.09 -16.29
CA LEU A 366 7.54 -3.27 -16.66
C LEU A 366 7.80 -2.73 -18.07
N ARG A 367 8.93 -2.08 -18.26
CA ARG A 367 9.48 -1.80 -19.60
C ARG A 367 9.74 -3.09 -20.38
N PRO A 368 9.81 -3.04 -21.71
CA PRO A 368 10.32 -4.17 -22.48
C PRO A 368 11.67 -4.64 -21.93
N HIS A 369 11.85 -5.94 -21.79
CA HIS A 369 13.02 -6.57 -21.15
C HIS A 369 13.24 -6.19 -19.67
N GLY A 370 12.25 -5.61 -18.99
CA GLY A 370 12.29 -5.37 -17.55
C GLY A 370 12.26 -6.68 -16.75
N TYR A 371 12.72 -6.62 -15.52
CA TYR A 371 12.91 -7.80 -14.67
C TYR A 371 11.83 -7.93 -13.59
N PHE A 372 11.41 -9.16 -13.33
CA PHE A 372 10.41 -9.50 -12.31
C PHE A 372 10.96 -10.58 -11.38
N PHE A 373 10.93 -10.32 -10.07
CA PHE A 373 11.38 -11.23 -9.04
C PHE A 373 10.21 -11.69 -8.17
N MET A 374 10.02 -12.98 -8.06
CA MET A 374 9.05 -13.64 -7.17
C MET A 374 9.77 -14.30 -5.99
N GLY A 375 9.04 -14.70 -4.94
CA GLY A 375 9.60 -15.49 -3.85
C GLY A 375 10.08 -16.88 -4.32
N HIS A 376 11.03 -17.47 -3.62
CA HIS A 376 11.63 -18.76 -4.00
C HIS A 376 10.61 -19.91 -4.06
N ALA A 377 9.51 -19.81 -3.29
CA ALA A 377 8.41 -20.79 -3.31
C ALA A 377 7.33 -20.45 -4.34
N GLU A 378 7.47 -19.34 -5.06
CA GLU A 378 6.52 -18.86 -6.08
C GLU A 378 7.11 -19.16 -7.47
N THR A 379 6.28 -19.62 -8.38
CA THR A 379 6.72 -19.96 -9.75
C THR A 379 5.79 -19.32 -10.78
N MET A 380 6.37 -18.91 -11.91
CA MET A 380 5.63 -18.42 -13.08
C MET A 380 5.07 -19.55 -13.95
N SER A 381 5.39 -20.81 -13.66
CA SER A 381 4.94 -21.96 -14.44
C SER A 381 3.40 -21.99 -14.51
N ASN A 382 2.86 -22.04 -15.73
CA ASN A 382 1.41 -22.00 -16.00
C ASN A 382 0.68 -20.73 -15.53
N ILE A 383 1.41 -19.65 -15.20
CA ILE A 383 0.82 -18.36 -14.82
C ILE A 383 0.82 -17.40 -15.99
N SER A 384 1.97 -17.19 -16.66
CA SER A 384 2.10 -16.24 -17.77
C SER A 384 3.17 -16.68 -18.78
N GLU A 385 2.86 -16.48 -20.05
CA GLU A 385 3.80 -16.67 -21.16
C GLU A 385 4.59 -15.41 -21.52
N GLN A 386 4.28 -14.28 -20.88
CA GLN A 386 4.89 -12.97 -21.18
C GLN A 386 6.31 -12.84 -20.64
N PHE A 387 6.78 -13.81 -19.87
CA PHE A 387 8.08 -13.80 -19.22
C PHE A 387 8.98 -14.94 -19.66
N VAL A 388 10.29 -14.67 -19.71
CA VAL A 388 11.33 -15.70 -19.83
C VAL A 388 11.91 -15.95 -18.45
N ARG A 389 11.96 -17.20 -18.03
CA ARG A 389 12.62 -17.62 -16.79
C ARG A 389 14.12 -17.60 -16.98
N LEU A 390 14.82 -16.94 -16.09
CA LEU A 390 16.27 -16.88 -15.99
C LEU A 390 16.72 -17.48 -14.65
N GLN A 391 17.97 -17.93 -14.59
CA GLN A 391 18.55 -18.50 -13.38
C GLN A 391 19.97 -17.99 -13.18
N HIS A 392 20.31 -17.68 -11.92
CA HIS A 392 21.68 -17.38 -11.51
C HIS A 392 21.92 -17.90 -10.10
N LYS A 393 23.02 -18.66 -9.89
CA LYS A 393 23.42 -19.23 -8.58
C LYS A 393 22.27 -19.85 -7.76
N GLY A 394 21.37 -20.58 -8.44
CA GLY A 394 20.21 -21.22 -7.80
C GLY A 394 18.99 -20.32 -7.59
N GLY A 395 19.11 -19.01 -7.79
CA GLY A 395 17.99 -18.08 -7.79
C GLY A 395 17.30 -18.00 -9.15
N PHE A 396 15.96 -18.07 -9.17
CA PHE A 396 15.16 -17.87 -10.37
C PHE A 396 14.57 -16.47 -10.37
N TYR A 397 14.59 -15.82 -11.55
CA TYR A 397 13.94 -14.55 -11.81
C TYR A 397 13.45 -14.52 -13.25
N TYR A 398 12.70 -13.50 -13.62
CA TYR A 398 11.98 -13.45 -14.89
C TYR A 398 12.29 -12.16 -15.62
N ARG A 399 12.33 -12.23 -16.97
CA ARG A 399 12.46 -11.07 -17.85
C ARG A 399 11.26 -10.97 -18.76
N ARG A 400 10.65 -9.80 -18.83
CA ARG A 400 9.53 -9.53 -19.74
C ARG A 400 9.98 -9.75 -21.18
N LYS A 401 9.21 -10.52 -21.95
CA LYS A 401 9.43 -10.68 -23.39
C LYS A 401 9.10 -9.38 -24.11
N GLU A 402 9.77 -9.13 -25.21
CA GLU A 402 9.30 -8.15 -26.19
C GLU A 402 8.02 -8.70 -26.81
N VAL A 403 6.92 -7.98 -26.64
CA VAL A 403 5.69 -8.31 -27.39
C VAL A 403 5.98 -7.85 -28.81
N ALA A 404 6.23 -8.78 -29.73
CA ALA A 404 6.23 -8.46 -31.15
C ALA A 404 4.88 -7.80 -31.44
N ALA A 405 4.91 -6.56 -31.93
CA ALA A 405 3.72 -5.85 -32.35
C ALA A 405 3.03 -6.69 -33.43
N THR A 406 2.07 -7.51 -33.01
CA THR A 406 1.19 -8.21 -33.94
C THR A 406 0.32 -7.15 -34.62
N GLY A 407 0.72 -6.77 -35.85
CA GLY A 407 -0.11 -5.96 -36.73
C GLY A 407 0.01 -4.45 -36.55
N GLY A 408 1.23 -3.91 -36.51
CA GLY A 408 1.50 -2.52 -36.81
C GLY A 408 1.63 -2.38 -38.33
N ALA A 409 0.64 -1.80 -38.99
CA ALA A 409 0.79 -1.36 -40.35
C ALA A 409 2.05 -0.48 -40.47
N SER A 410 2.95 -0.89 -41.34
CA SER A 410 4.06 -0.10 -41.85
C SER A 410 3.68 1.39 -41.91
N ILE A 411 4.50 2.22 -41.30
CA ILE A 411 4.48 3.66 -41.52
C ILE A 411 4.79 3.85 -43.03
N ARG A 412 3.73 3.85 -43.83
CA ARG A 412 3.80 4.41 -45.17
C ARG A 412 3.87 5.91 -45.00
N GLU A 413 4.90 6.50 -45.64
CA GLU A 413 5.05 7.93 -45.83
C GLU A 413 3.70 8.58 -46.10
N ARG A 414 3.40 9.64 -45.37
CA ARG A 414 2.24 10.49 -45.58
C ARG A 414 2.33 11.04 -47.03
N PRO A 415 1.33 10.81 -47.88
CA PRO A 415 1.14 11.67 -49.03
C PRO A 415 0.60 13.01 -48.51
N GLU A 416 1.19 14.09 -48.98
CA GLU A 416 0.68 15.44 -48.80
C GLU A 416 -0.77 15.50 -49.30
N LEU A 417 -1.69 15.94 -48.44
CA LEU A 417 -3.08 16.20 -48.83
C LEU A 417 -3.16 17.56 -49.50
N PRO A 418 -3.72 17.64 -50.72
CA PRO A 418 -4.02 18.92 -51.33
C PRO A 418 -5.23 19.56 -50.68
N PHE A 419 -5.16 20.88 -50.52
CA PHE A 419 -6.27 21.74 -50.15
C PHE A 419 -7.49 21.47 -51.05
N VAL A 420 -8.65 21.16 -50.43
CA VAL A 420 -9.93 21.12 -51.14
C VAL A 420 -10.86 22.19 -50.59
N THR A 421 -11.20 23.09 -51.47
CA THR A 421 -12.24 24.09 -51.37
C THR A 421 -13.63 23.47 -51.25
N LYS A 422 -14.52 24.24 -50.57
CA LYS A 422 -15.97 24.02 -50.48
C LYS A 422 -16.64 23.57 -51.78
N ALA A 423 -17.55 22.59 -51.69
CA ALA A 423 -18.77 22.52 -52.50
C ALA A 423 -19.80 21.54 -51.83
N GLU A 424 -20.89 22.11 -51.45
CA GLU A 424 -22.32 21.79 -51.71
C GLU A 424 -22.79 20.33 -51.63
N ALA A 425 -23.87 20.18 -50.85
CA ALA A 425 -24.73 19.00 -50.73
C ALA A 425 -25.51 18.71 -52.01
N PRO A 426 -25.98 17.49 -52.23
CA PRO A 426 -27.40 17.35 -52.47
C PRO A 426 -28.14 16.25 -51.68
N VAL A 427 -29.39 16.51 -51.66
CA VAL A 427 -30.58 16.00 -51.03
C VAL A 427 -30.98 14.59 -51.48
N ALA A 428 -31.51 13.82 -50.52
CA ALA A 428 -32.60 12.85 -50.50
C ALA A 428 -32.73 11.72 -51.57
N GLU A 429 -33.00 10.51 -51.11
CA GLU A 429 -34.28 9.88 -51.36
C GLU A 429 -34.58 8.68 -50.47
N GLN A 430 -35.85 8.47 -50.27
CA GLN A 430 -36.62 7.71 -49.34
C GLN A 430 -36.72 6.22 -49.71
N GLY A 431 -37.13 5.37 -48.74
CA GLY A 431 -37.79 4.13 -48.97
C GLY A 431 -37.58 3.12 -47.85
N ALA A 432 -38.39 3.14 -46.86
CA ALA A 432 -39.61 2.39 -46.43
C ALA A 432 -39.30 0.91 -46.09
N VAL A 433 -39.60 0.45 -44.96
CA VAL A 433 -40.76 -0.08 -44.22
C VAL A 433 -40.32 -1.04 -43.10
N ALA A 434 -40.76 -0.79 -41.90
CA ALA A 434 -40.75 -1.65 -40.70
C ALA A 434 -41.89 -2.75 -40.84
N PRO A 435 -42.17 -3.62 -39.87
CA PRO A 435 -42.23 -3.53 -38.41
C PRO A 435 -42.01 -4.88 -37.65
N PRO A 436 -42.52 -5.12 -36.44
CA PRO A 436 -42.42 -4.37 -35.17
C PRO A 436 -42.10 -5.23 -33.93
N SER A 437 -42.03 -4.55 -32.79
CA SER A 437 -42.33 -5.02 -31.41
C SER A 437 -41.22 -5.70 -30.61
N ALA A 438 -40.83 -5.21 -29.46
CA ALA A 438 -41.64 -4.96 -28.27
C ALA A 438 -40.89 -4.11 -27.22
N ALA A 439 -41.66 -3.23 -26.58
CA ALA A 439 -41.51 -2.68 -25.25
C ALA A 439 -40.22 -1.91 -24.92
N ALA A 440 -40.26 -0.63 -25.23
CA ALA A 440 -39.38 0.41 -24.76
C ALA A 440 -39.68 0.75 -23.29
N GLY A 441 -38.66 0.62 -22.43
CA GLY A 441 -38.52 1.49 -21.29
C GLY A 441 -38.15 2.87 -21.85
N ARG A 442 -38.87 3.90 -21.51
CA ARG A 442 -38.56 5.29 -21.85
C ARG A 442 -37.19 5.63 -21.27
N ASP A 443 -36.17 5.80 -22.12
CA ASP A 443 -34.92 6.47 -21.77
C ASP A 443 -35.25 7.91 -21.40
N VAL A 444 -35.23 8.19 -20.10
CA VAL A 444 -35.08 9.55 -19.61
C VAL A 444 -33.69 9.99 -20.08
N PRO A 445 -33.52 11.12 -20.79
CA PRO A 445 -32.18 11.59 -21.16
C PRO A 445 -31.35 11.67 -19.90
N ALA A 446 -30.24 10.93 -19.87
CA ALA A 446 -29.36 10.92 -18.71
C ALA A 446 -28.85 12.34 -18.47
N ASP A 447 -29.11 12.85 -17.26
CA ASP A 447 -28.68 14.19 -16.86
C ASP A 447 -27.15 14.28 -16.93
N PRO A 448 -26.56 15.22 -17.70
CA PRO A 448 -25.13 15.41 -17.82
C PRO A 448 -24.40 15.50 -16.48
N ASP A 449 -24.98 16.17 -15.50
CA ASP A 449 -24.40 16.32 -14.16
C ASP A 449 -24.39 15.00 -13.38
N VAL A 450 -25.39 14.13 -13.61
CA VAL A 450 -25.43 12.79 -13.01
C VAL A 450 -24.36 11.91 -13.65
N LEU A 451 -24.21 11.92 -14.97
CA LEU A 451 -23.19 11.17 -15.67
C LEU A 451 -21.77 11.58 -15.25
N LEU A 452 -21.52 12.87 -15.07
CA LEU A 452 -20.25 13.38 -14.58
C LEU A 452 -19.95 12.85 -13.18
N ARG A 453 -20.89 13.01 -12.24
CA ARG A 453 -20.72 12.52 -10.85
C ARG A 453 -20.52 11.02 -10.78
N GLU A 454 -21.28 10.25 -11.56
CA GLU A 454 -21.12 8.81 -11.63
C GLU A 454 -19.76 8.40 -12.22
N GLY A 455 -19.29 9.13 -13.24
CA GLY A 455 -17.97 8.98 -13.82
C GLY A 455 -16.85 9.27 -12.82
N GLU A 456 -16.93 10.41 -12.12
CA GLU A 456 -15.98 10.80 -11.08
C GLU A 456 -16.00 9.83 -9.90
N LEU A 457 -17.17 9.37 -9.47
CA LEU A 457 -17.31 8.38 -8.41
C LEU A 457 -16.68 7.04 -8.82
N ALA A 458 -16.97 6.58 -10.04
CA ALA A 458 -16.37 5.37 -10.58
C ALA A 458 -14.84 5.51 -10.72
N PHE A 459 -14.35 6.66 -11.15
CA PHE A 459 -12.92 6.98 -11.21
C PHE A 459 -12.28 6.96 -9.81
N ALA A 460 -12.90 7.61 -8.83
CA ALA A 460 -12.45 7.60 -7.44
C ALA A 460 -12.50 6.20 -6.80
N GLN A 461 -13.39 5.33 -7.30
CA GLN A 461 -13.49 3.92 -6.92
C GLN A 461 -12.55 3.01 -7.73
N GLU A 462 -11.73 3.60 -8.61
CA GLU A 462 -10.80 2.88 -9.48
C GLU A 462 -11.49 1.95 -10.50
N ASN A 463 -12.78 2.16 -10.75
CA ASN A 463 -13.54 1.44 -11.77
C ASN A 463 -13.47 2.17 -13.11
N TYR A 464 -12.28 2.14 -13.73
CA TYR A 464 -12.00 2.90 -14.96
C TYR A 464 -12.85 2.50 -16.15
N LYS A 465 -13.30 1.22 -16.21
CA LYS A 465 -14.21 0.78 -17.27
C LYS A 465 -15.54 1.52 -17.18
N THR A 466 -16.13 1.56 -15.99
CA THR A 466 -17.38 2.28 -15.76
C THR A 466 -17.17 3.79 -15.89
N ALA A 467 -16.07 4.34 -15.36
CA ALA A 467 -15.75 5.75 -15.50
C ALA A 467 -15.63 6.15 -16.99
N SER A 468 -14.88 5.39 -17.79
CA SER A 468 -14.74 5.63 -19.23
C SER A 468 -16.07 5.59 -19.97
N GLN A 469 -16.95 4.64 -19.63
CA GLN A 469 -18.30 4.56 -20.22
C GLN A 469 -19.14 5.79 -19.86
N LYS A 470 -19.13 6.24 -18.60
CA LYS A 470 -19.90 7.43 -18.17
C LYS A 470 -19.38 8.70 -18.81
N TYR A 471 -18.05 8.88 -18.88
CA TYR A 471 -17.46 10.01 -19.60
C TYR A 471 -17.74 9.96 -21.10
N ALA A 472 -17.71 8.76 -21.73
CA ALA A 472 -18.06 8.62 -23.14
C ALA A 472 -19.52 9.01 -23.41
N MET A 473 -20.48 8.52 -22.61
CA MET A 473 -21.89 8.91 -22.70
C MET A 473 -22.06 10.43 -22.53
N LEU A 474 -21.33 11.04 -21.58
CA LEU A 474 -21.37 12.49 -21.40
C LEU A 474 -20.78 13.24 -22.60
N LEU A 475 -19.72 12.72 -23.22
CA LEU A 475 -19.11 13.30 -24.41
C LEU A 475 -19.95 13.10 -25.68
N GLU A 476 -20.83 12.09 -25.73
CA GLU A 476 -21.86 11.97 -26.78
C GLU A 476 -22.90 13.09 -26.67
N ILE A 477 -23.28 13.49 -25.46
CA ILE A 477 -24.20 14.60 -25.22
C ILE A 477 -23.51 15.96 -25.43
N ASN A 478 -22.32 16.13 -24.87
CA ASN A 478 -21.50 17.34 -24.99
C ASN A 478 -20.03 17.00 -25.34
N PRO A 479 -19.66 16.99 -26.63
CA PRO A 479 -18.30 16.65 -27.08
C PRO A 479 -17.19 17.57 -26.56
N GLN A 480 -17.56 18.75 -26.01
CA GLN A 480 -16.61 19.73 -25.46
C GLN A 480 -16.72 19.83 -23.93
N HIS A 481 -17.20 18.79 -23.24
CA HIS A 481 -17.27 18.79 -21.78
C HIS A 481 -15.88 18.61 -21.17
N ALA A 482 -15.25 19.72 -20.72
CA ALA A 482 -13.85 19.76 -20.27
C ALA A 482 -13.52 18.73 -19.16
N ALA A 483 -14.39 18.60 -18.14
CA ALA A 483 -14.17 17.65 -17.06
C ALA A 483 -14.23 16.18 -17.52
N ALA A 484 -15.12 15.84 -18.46
CA ALA A 484 -15.20 14.49 -19.01
C ALA A 484 -13.99 14.18 -19.90
N LEU A 485 -13.54 15.16 -20.70
CA LEU A 485 -12.31 15.06 -21.49
C LEU A 485 -11.07 14.86 -20.60
N LEU A 486 -10.99 15.61 -19.50
CA LEU A 486 -9.94 15.46 -18.50
C LEU A 486 -9.97 14.07 -17.86
N GLY A 487 -11.14 13.57 -17.45
CA GLY A 487 -11.31 12.21 -16.93
C GLY A 487 -10.85 11.13 -17.91
N GLN A 488 -11.22 11.25 -19.19
CA GLN A 488 -10.72 10.37 -20.26
C GLN A 488 -9.20 10.49 -20.43
N GLY A 489 -8.65 11.70 -20.35
CA GLY A 489 -7.22 11.95 -20.40
C GLY A 489 -6.45 11.22 -19.30
N PHE A 490 -6.93 11.25 -18.07
CA PHE A 490 -6.34 10.46 -16.96
C PHE A 490 -6.44 8.96 -17.22
N ILE A 491 -7.56 8.47 -17.75
CA ILE A 491 -7.70 7.04 -18.08
C ILE A 491 -6.69 6.63 -19.15
N HIS A 492 -6.53 7.41 -20.22
CA HIS A 492 -5.52 7.15 -21.27
C HIS A 492 -4.09 7.22 -20.72
N ALA A 493 -3.79 8.21 -19.87
CA ALA A 493 -2.47 8.33 -19.24
C ALA A 493 -2.14 7.09 -18.39
N ASN A 494 -3.13 6.55 -17.66
CA ASN A 494 -2.99 5.32 -16.87
C ASN A 494 -2.80 4.07 -17.73
N GLN A 495 -3.24 4.11 -18.98
CA GLN A 495 -3.03 3.06 -19.98
C GLN A 495 -1.73 3.26 -20.79
N GLU A 496 -0.91 4.23 -20.42
CA GLU A 496 0.32 4.63 -21.12
C GLU A 496 0.09 5.16 -22.56
N ASP A 497 -1.16 5.42 -22.90
CA ASP A 497 -1.50 6.07 -24.17
C ASP A 497 -1.35 7.60 -24.03
N TYR A 498 -0.10 8.05 -23.87
CA TYR A 498 0.21 9.47 -23.69
C TYR A 498 -0.23 10.35 -24.88
N PRO A 499 -0.12 9.90 -26.15
CA PRO A 499 -0.66 10.65 -27.26
C PRO A 499 -2.17 10.91 -27.14
N ALA A 500 -2.97 9.90 -26.81
CA ALA A 500 -4.41 10.06 -26.61
C ALA A 500 -4.71 10.91 -25.36
N ALA A 501 -3.96 10.74 -24.28
CA ALA A 501 -4.08 11.55 -23.07
C ALA A 501 -3.81 13.04 -23.35
N LEU A 502 -2.74 13.36 -24.07
CA LEU A 502 -2.41 14.73 -24.49
C LEU A 502 -3.48 15.32 -25.42
N ALA A 503 -4.00 14.52 -26.37
CA ALA A 503 -5.10 14.96 -27.24
C ALA A 503 -6.38 15.27 -26.43
N CYS A 504 -6.68 14.49 -25.39
CA CYS A 504 -7.78 14.79 -24.46
C CYS A 504 -7.54 16.10 -23.70
N CYS A 505 -6.31 16.33 -23.21
CA CYS A 505 -5.94 17.59 -22.56
C CYS A 505 -6.09 18.80 -23.51
N GLU A 506 -5.66 18.68 -24.76
CA GLU A 506 -5.78 19.73 -25.77
C GLU A 506 -7.26 20.06 -26.06
N ARG A 507 -8.09 19.03 -26.21
CA ARG A 507 -9.54 19.22 -26.38
C ARG A 507 -10.17 19.84 -25.14
N ALA A 508 -9.77 19.43 -23.93
CA ALA A 508 -10.26 20.01 -22.69
C ALA A 508 -9.88 21.49 -22.59
N LEU A 509 -8.65 21.86 -22.94
CA LEU A 509 -8.18 23.25 -22.95
C LEU A 509 -8.80 24.09 -24.08
N HIS A 510 -9.19 23.45 -25.19
CA HIS A 510 -9.95 24.14 -26.23
C HIS A 510 -11.40 24.43 -25.82
N ALA A 511 -11.98 23.57 -24.98
CA ALA A 511 -13.31 23.73 -24.42
C ALA A 511 -13.34 24.70 -23.23
N ASP A 512 -12.31 24.67 -22.40
CA ASP A 512 -12.10 25.51 -21.22
C ASP A 512 -10.60 25.76 -21.04
N ASP A 513 -10.12 26.92 -21.45
CA ASP A 513 -8.72 27.34 -21.37
C ASP A 513 -8.23 27.56 -19.92
N LEU A 514 -9.16 27.64 -18.97
CA LEU A 514 -8.90 27.75 -17.53
C LEU A 514 -8.89 26.39 -16.81
N CYS A 515 -8.95 25.29 -17.53
CA CYS A 515 -8.91 23.93 -16.96
C CYS A 515 -7.52 23.61 -16.37
N ALA A 516 -7.31 23.97 -15.10
CA ALA A 516 -6.05 23.73 -14.38
C ALA A 516 -5.65 22.23 -14.35
N GLY A 517 -6.64 21.33 -14.24
CA GLY A 517 -6.42 19.88 -14.27
C GLY A 517 -5.80 19.36 -15.56
N ALA A 518 -6.11 19.97 -16.71
CA ALA A 518 -5.54 19.57 -17.99
C ALA A 518 -4.05 19.96 -18.09
N TYR A 519 -3.66 21.14 -17.61
CA TYR A 519 -2.24 21.52 -17.50
C TYR A 519 -1.52 20.64 -16.49
N PHE A 520 -2.17 20.30 -15.37
CA PHE A 520 -1.59 19.39 -14.39
C PHE A 520 -1.33 18.00 -14.98
N LEU A 521 -2.27 17.41 -15.71
CA LEU A 521 -2.09 16.11 -16.37
C LEU A 521 -0.99 16.16 -17.43
N ARG A 522 -0.89 17.22 -18.23
CA ARG A 522 0.23 17.41 -19.17
C ARG A 522 1.56 17.46 -18.44
N GLY A 523 1.62 18.18 -17.31
CA GLY A 523 2.80 18.21 -16.45
C GLY A 523 3.19 16.84 -15.92
N LEU A 524 2.23 16.01 -15.49
CA LEU A 524 2.47 14.62 -15.08
C LEU A 524 3.05 13.77 -16.23
N ILE A 525 2.49 13.89 -17.42
CA ILE A 525 2.95 13.13 -18.59
C ILE A 525 4.40 13.52 -18.94
N PHE A 526 4.72 14.82 -19.00
CA PHE A 526 6.07 15.29 -19.31
C PHE A 526 7.08 14.91 -18.22
N ASP A 527 6.70 15.02 -16.92
CA ASP A 527 7.55 14.56 -15.80
C ASP A 527 7.83 13.06 -15.93
N HIS A 528 6.81 12.28 -16.26
CA HIS A 528 6.95 10.85 -16.49
C HIS A 528 7.87 10.53 -17.67
N GLN A 529 7.76 11.26 -18.78
CA GLN A 529 8.64 11.12 -19.96
C GLN A 529 10.07 11.63 -19.69
N GLY A 530 10.29 12.31 -18.55
CA GLY A 530 11.60 12.87 -18.16
C GLY A 530 11.88 14.25 -18.76
N ASP A 531 10.94 14.86 -19.43
CA ASP A 531 11.02 16.26 -19.88
C ASP A 531 10.64 17.19 -18.73
N LEU A 532 11.60 17.40 -17.82
CA LEU A 532 11.39 18.16 -16.59
C LEU A 532 11.09 19.64 -16.87
N ASP A 533 11.65 20.20 -17.93
CA ASP A 533 11.45 21.61 -18.28
C ASP A 533 10.03 21.83 -18.82
N ALA A 534 9.52 20.95 -19.68
CA ALA A 534 8.13 20.99 -20.09
C ALA A 534 7.18 20.77 -18.91
N ALA A 535 7.48 19.81 -18.03
CA ALA A 535 6.70 19.55 -16.83
C ALA A 535 6.61 20.78 -15.91
N LEU A 536 7.73 21.48 -15.67
CA LEU A 536 7.78 22.72 -14.89
C LEU A 536 6.86 23.80 -15.47
N VAL A 537 6.87 23.96 -16.80
CA VAL A 537 6.03 24.94 -17.48
C VAL A 537 4.55 24.62 -17.26
N GLU A 538 4.16 23.37 -17.47
CA GLU A 538 2.76 22.95 -17.36
C GLU A 538 2.25 23.00 -15.91
N TYR A 539 3.02 22.55 -14.92
CA TYR A 539 2.63 22.69 -13.51
C TYR A 539 2.51 24.16 -13.07
N ARG A 540 3.37 25.06 -13.59
CA ARG A 540 3.23 26.50 -13.31
C ARG A 540 1.98 27.10 -13.93
N LYS A 541 1.59 26.68 -15.13
CA LYS A 541 0.32 27.08 -15.74
C LYS A 541 -0.87 26.61 -14.90
N ALA A 542 -0.83 25.34 -14.44
CA ALA A 542 -1.85 24.82 -13.55
C ALA A 542 -1.97 25.65 -12.26
N LEU A 543 -0.83 26.03 -11.64
CA LEU A 543 -0.80 26.86 -10.43
C LEU A 543 -1.17 28.33 -10.67
N LEU A 544 -0.97 28.85 -11.87
CA LEU A 544 -1.44 30.20 -12.22
C LEU A 544 -2.97 30.27 -12.23
N LEU A 545 -3.60 29.19 -12.69
CA LEU A 545 -5.07 29.09 -12.74
C LEU A 545 -5.66 28.67 -11.40
N GLU A 546 -5.02 27.71 -10.73
CA GLU A 546 -5.46 27.18 -9.43
C GLU A 546 -4.28 27.17 -8.43
N PRO A 547 -4.02 28.30 -7.74
CA PRO A 547 -2.93 28.41 -6.77
C PRO A 547 -3.06 27.45 -5.57
N GLY A 548 -4.22 26.86 -5.38
CA GLY A 548 -4.54 25.87 -4.36
C GLY A 548 -4.26 24.43 -4.76
N LEU A 549 -3.77 24.15 -5.96
CA LEU A 549 -3.56 22.79 -6.47
C LEU A 549 -2.35 22.15 -5.78
N ILE A 550 -2.63 21.49 -4.67
CA ILE A 550 -1.65 20.91 -3.74
C ILE A 550 -0.65 20.00 -4.46
N MET A 551 -1.14 19.12 -5.35
CA MET A 551 -0.30 18.16 -6.04
C MET A 551 0.66 18.81 -7.04
N ALA A 552 0.30 19.95 -7.64
CA ALA A 552 1.20 20.67 -8.53
C ALA A 552 2.39 21.27 -7.76
N HIS A 553 2.16 21.87 -6.59
CA HIS A 553 3.23 22.33 -5.69
C HIS A 553 4.15 21.18 -5.27
N TYR A 554 3.56 20.07 -4.88
CA TYR A 554 4.33 18.89 -4.45
C TYR A 554 5.20 18.33 -5.59
N ASN A 555 4.65 18.19 -6.80
CA ASN A 555 5.41 17.69 -7.94
C ASN A 555 6.50 18.66 -8.39
N LEU A 556 6.24 19.98 -8.35
CA LEU A 556 7.28 20.99 -8.54
C LEU A 556 8.42 20.85 -7.54
N SER A 557 8.11 20.61 -6.26
CA SER A 557 9.15 20.40 -5.24
C SER A 557 10.03 19.22 -5.59
N LYS A 558 9.46 18.11 -6.07
CA LYS A 558 10.22 16.92 -6.50
C LYS A 558 11.11 17.22 -7.72
N ILE A 559 10.60 17.96 -8.71
CA ILE A 559 11.40 18.33 -9.87
C ILE A 559 12.58 19.22 -9.45
N PHE A 560 12.35 20.24 -8.61
CA PHE A 560 13.41 21.10 -8.12
C PHE A 560 14.46 20.33 -7.31
N TRP A 561 14.06 19.32 -6.53
CA TRP A 561 14.98 18.39 -5.88
C TRP A 561 15.87 17.66 -6.89
N ARG A 562 15.29 17.11 -7.95
CA ARG A 562 16.01 16.40 -9.01
C ARG A 562 16.97 17.32 -9.77
N GLN A 563 16.67 18.62 -9.82
CA GLN A 563 17.52 19.65 -10.42
C GLN A 563 18.52 20.28 -9.43
N ALA A 564 18.65 19.76 -8.20
CA ALA A 564 19.47 20.32 -7.11
C ALA A 564 19.12 21.77 -6.72
N ARG A 565 17.93 22.25 -7.04
CA ARG A 565 17.41 23.58 -6.69
C ARG A 565 16.72 23.53 -5.32
N ILE A 566 17.53 23.42 -4.28
CA ILE A 566 17.06 23.09 -2.91
C ILE A 566 16.10 24.14 -2.35
N ASP A 567 16.38 25.44 -2.53
CA ASP A 567 15.55 26.52 -1.98
C ASP A 567 14.18 26.59 -2.68
N ASP A 568 14.17 26.38 -4.00
CA ASP A 568 12.92 26.29 -4.76
C ASP A 568 12.08 25.08 -4.33
N ALA A 569 12.74 23.93 -4.14
CA ALA A 569 12.07 22.72 -3.66
C ALA A 569 11.45 22.92 -2.27
N ARG A 570 12.18 23.54 -1.35
CA ARG A 570 11.67 23.88 0.00
C ARG A 570 10.49 24.84 -0.05
N ARG A 571 10.56 25.86 -0.90
CA ARG A 571 9.47 26.82 -1.05
C ARG A 571 8.18 26.13 -1.48
N GLU A 572 8.26 25.28 -2.50
CA GLU A 572 7.08 24.56 -3.01
C GLU A 572 6.57 23.52 -2.00
N LEU A 573 7.44 22.86 -1.28
CA LEU A 573 7.05 21.92 -0.23
C LEU A 573 6.39 22.64 0.98
N ASN A 574 6.86 23.85 1.34
CA ASN A 574 6.21 24.68 2.33
C ASN A 574 4.82 25.16 1.86
N ASN A 575 4.65 25.50 0.57
CA ASN A 575 3.37 25.83 -0.01
C ASN A 575 2.40 24.63 0.09
N THR A 576 2.87 23.43 -0.29
CA THR A 576 2.12 22.18 -0.16
C THR A 576 1.65 21.96 1.28
N LYS A 577 2.54 22.06 2.25
CA LYS A 577 2.23 21.91 3.68
C LYS A 577 1.19 22.92 4.15
N ARG A 578 1.38 24.21 3.82
CA ARG A 578 0.48 25.30 4.22
C ARG A 578 -0.93 25.10 3.64
N LEU A 579 -1.05 24.64 2.40
CA LEU A 579 -2.33 24.34 1.76
C LEU A 579 -3.00 23.14 2.44
N LEU A 580 -2.26 22.08 2.71
CA LEU A 580 -2.76 20.92 3.46
C LEU A 580 -3.26 21.30 4.85
N GLU A 581 -2.57 22.19 5.57
CA GLU A 581 -2.97 22.65 6.90
C GLU A 581 -4.30 23.44 6.85
N ARG A 582 -4.61 24.12 5.75
CA ARG A 582 -5.86 24.86 5.53
C ARG A 582 -7.01 24.01 5.01
N THR A 583 -6.73 22.82 4.48
CA THR A 583 -7.76 21.91 3.98
C THR A 583 -8.54 21.30 5.14
N PRO A 584 -9.87 21.37 5.21
CA PRO A 584 -10.64 20.87 6.35
C PRO A 584 -10.69 19.32 6.38
N GLY A 585 -10.64 18.76 7.59
CA GLY A 585 -10.97 17.35 7.88
C GLY A 585 -10.12 16.28 7.18
N GLU A 586 -10.73 15.15 6.94
CA GLU A 586 -10.15 13.99 6.22
C GLU A 586 -10.41 14.07 4.70
N THR A 587 -10.34 15.24 4.11
CA THR A 587 -10.57 15.46 2.68
C THR A 587 -9.51 14.70 1.87
N GLN A 588 -9.93 13.97 0.85
CA GLN A 588 -9.03 13.43 -0.16
C GLN A 588 -8.46 14.58 -1.01
N ILE A 589 -7.15 14.55 -1.22
CA ILE A 589 -6.50 15.57 -2.03
C ILE A 589 -6.71 15.24 -3.52
N PRO A 590 -7.25 16.17 -4.33
CA PRO A 590 -7.39 15.96 -5.76
C PRO A 590 -6.07 15.53 -6.42
N TYR A 591 -6.14 14.61 -7.35
CA TYR A 591 -5.00 14.08 -8.14
C TYR A 591 -3.87 13.43 -7.31
N SER A 592 -4.13 13.06 -6.06
CA SER A 592 -3.13 12.44 -5.18
C SER A 592 -3.12 10.90 -5.21
N GLY A 593 -3.95 10.28 -6.06
CA GLY A 593 -4.17 8.84 -6.01
C GLY A 593 -4.89 8.38 -4.72
N GLY A 594 -5.78 9.23 -4.18
CA GLY A 594 -6.59 8.91 -3.00
C GLY A 594 -5.91 9.15 -1.65
N LEU A 595 -4.79 9.90 -1.61
CA LEU A 595 -4.16 10.28 -0.35
C LEU A 595 -5.06 11.21 0.46
N SER A 596 -5.27 10.89 1.74
CA SER A 596 -5.92 11.80 2.65
C SER A 596 -4.97 12.91 3.10
N ARG A 597 -5.54 14.06 3.49
CA ARG A 597 -4.80 15.20 4.04
C ARG A 597 -3.80 14.79 5.11
N ALA A 598 -4.21 13.97 6.08
CA ALA A 598 -3.36 13.57 7.21
C ALA A 598 -2.11 12.79 6.74
N VAL A 599 -2.30 11.83 5.84
CA VAL A 599 -1.19 11.04 5.28
C VAL A 599 -0.26 11.93 4.47
N PHE A 600 -0.81 12.85 3.69
CA PHE A 600 0.01 13.71 2.84
C PHE A 600 0.77 14.78 3.64
N LEU A 601 0.21 15.30 4.74
CA LEU A 601 0.94 16.16 5.68
C LEU A 601 2.17 15.46 6.27
N GLU A 602 2.05 14.18 6.58
CA GLU A 602 3.16 13.38 7.10
C GLU A 602 4.26 13.19 6.05
N VAL A 603 3.89 12.87 4.81
CA VAL A 603 4.83 12.81 3.67
C VAL A 603 5.57 14.15 3.50
N CYS A 604 4.86 15.27 3.53
CA CYS A 604 5.48 16.59 3.41
C CYS A 604 6.43 16.91 4.57
N ARG A 605 6.11 16.55 5.82
CA ARG A 605 6.99 16.75 6.98
C ARG A 605 8.27 15.93 6.85
N GLU A 606 8.18 14.70 6.38
CA GLU A 606 9.32 13.84 6.13
C GLU A 606 10.23 14.41 5.04
N ASP A 607 9.66 14.84 3.91
CA ASP A 607 10.43 15.46 2.83
C ASP A 607 11.09 16.78 3.26
N MET A 608 10.44 17.55 4.13
CA MET A 608 11.05 18.74 4.75
C MET A 608 12.20 18.40 5.70
N SER A 609 12.09 17.36 6.51
CA SER A 609 13.15 16.93 7.42
C SER A 609 14.39 16.42 6.66
N ARG A 610 14.16 15.74 5.53
CA ARG A 610 15.23 15.35 4.59
C ARG A 610 15.96 16.56 4.04
N SER A 611 15.22 17.64 3.73
CA SER A 611 15.78 18.89 3.23
C SER A 611 16.68 19.61 4.25
N ALA A 612 16.35 19.52 5.53
CA ALA A 612 17.14 20.15 6.60
C ALA A 612 18.44 19.39 6.91
N GLY A 613 18.48 18.08 6.68
CA GLY A 613 19.66 17.23 6.90
C GLY A 613 20.78 17.46 5.89
N LEU A 614 20.45 17.77 4.64
CA LEU A 614 21.43 18.00 3.57
C LEU A 614 22.22 19.32 3.73
N HIS A 615 21.67 20.32 4.42
CA HIS A 615 22.37 21.60 4.68
C HIS A 615 23.44 21.54 5.79
N ARG A 616 23.54 20.45 6.55
CA ARG A 616 24.58 20.28 7.58
C ARG A 616 25.84 19.59 7.05
N HIS A 617 25.88 19.22 5.79
CA HIS A 617 26.99 18.49 5.16
C HIS A 617 27.47 19.14 3.84
N LEU A 618 27.00 20.32 3.49
CA LEU A 618 27.61 21.27 2.56
C LEU A 618 28.19 22.48 3.35
#